data_f429241ef6d5299f7e25771091914094
#
_entry.id   f429241ef6d5299f7e25771091914094
#
_cell.length_a   1.000
_cell.length_b   1.000
_cell.length_c   1.000
_cell.angle_alpha   90.00
_cell.angle_beta   90.00
_cell.angle_gamma   90.00
#
_symmetry.space_group_name_H-M   'P 1'
#
loop_
_entity.id
_entity.type
_entity.pdbx_description
1 polymer ?
#
loop_
_entity_poly.entity_id
_entity_poly.type
_entity_poly.pdbx_seq_one_letter_code
_entity_poly.pdbx_strand_id
1 'polypeptide(L)'
;MTRRPLMASLLLTLFLLPAPASGTTPRDTSALQFRGFRAGARLDELDALMRRQGGRLRCDRAKRDPKVSECRGSVSDSAAGPIAVWVSAMDSAAGVITLSAAVDSSALGGWRRDLERRYGRVAVKKQGGQSMLQWVRRGRMLRLTWRTERGELTVSVSLVDGHVLDAWGAGRTDESS
;
A
#
# COMPACT_ATOMS: atom_id res chain seq x y z
N MET A 1 77.99 -18.01 30.60
CA MET A 1 77.15 -16.78 30.66
C MET A 1 76.15 -16.84 29.53
N THR A 2 74.95 -17.35 29.82
CA THR A 2 73.90 -17.66 28.81
C THR A 2 72.70 -16.75 29.06
N ARG A 3 72.49 -15.78 28.16
CA ARG A 3 71.32 -14.85 28.21
C ARG A 3 70.15 -15.49 27.45
N ARG A 4 69.06 -15.73 28.15
CA ARG A 4 67.76 -16.15 27.57
C ARG A 4 66.96 -14.90 27.10
N PRO A 5 66.34 -14.90 25.93
CA PRO A 5 65.40 -13.87 25.53
C PRO A 5 63.99 -14.17 26.08
N LEU A 6 63.36 -13.18 26.70
CA LEU A 6 61.95 -13.14 27.06
C LEU A 6 61.11 -12.98 25.80
N MET A 7 60.24 -13.97 25.50
CA MET A 7 59.16 -13.82 24.52
C MET A 7 57.98 -13.12 25.18
N ALA A 8 57.65 -11.91 24.73
CA ALA A 8 56.44 -11.19 25.09
C ALA A 8 55.31 -11.69 24.17
N SER A 9 54.34 -12.44 24.73
CA SER A 9 53.10 -12.83 24.07
C SER A 9 52.16 -11.65 24.04
N LEU A 10 51.91 -11.14 22.84
CA LEU A 10 50.92 -10.09 22.59
C LEU A 10 49.54 -10.76 22.39
N LEU A 11 48.67 -10.73 23.41
CA LEU A 11 47.27 -11.18 23.34
C LEU A 11 46.45 -10.12 22.59
N LEU A 12 46.09 -10.43 21.34
CA LEU A 12 45.22 -9.64 20.51
C LEU A 12 43.76 -9.98 20.86
N THR A 13 43.12 -9.20 21.70
CA THR A 13 41.69 -9.34 22.03
C THR A 13 40.86 -8.78 20.91
N LEU A 14 40.26 -9.69 20.11
CA LEU A 14 39.32 -9.37 19.04
C LEU A 14 37.97 -8.98 19.68
N PHE A 15 37.64 -7.68 19.70
CA PHE A 15 36.31 -7.18 20.08
C PHE A 15 35.33 -7.50 18.98
N LEU A 16 34.47 -8.55 19.17
CA LEU A 16 33.28 -8.74 18.38
C LEU A 16 32.24 -7.66 18.76
N LEU A 17 32.08 -6.66 17.91
CA LEU A 17 30.96 -5.73 17.99
C LEU A 17 29.66 -6.47 17.58
N PRO A 18 28.60 -6.44 18.42
CA PRO A 18 27.31 -7.00 18.00
C PRO A 18 26.75 -6.17 16.86
N ALA A 19 26.46 -6.82 15.73
CA ALA A 19 25.76 -6.21 14.61
C ALA A 19 24.37 -5.71 15.07
N PRO A 20 23.92 -4.49 14.67
CA PRO A 20 22.57 -4.04 14.96
C PRO A 20 21.58 -4.98 14.31
N ALA A 21 20.76 -5.64 15.13
CA ALA A 21 19.63 -6.44 14.67
C ALA A 21 18.69 -5.50 13.90
N SER A 22 18.62 -5.66 12.58
CA SER A 22 17.64 -4.98 11.73
C SER A 22 16.24 -5.44 12.19
N GLY A 23 15.61 -4.62 13.02
CA GLY A 23 14.28 -4.84 13.51
C GLY A 23 13.30 -4.86 12.35
N THR A 24 12.98 -6.05 11.87
CA THR A 24 11.85 -6.27 10.95
C THR A 24 10.59 -5.96 11.74
N THR A 25 10.03 -4.77 11.56
CA THR A 25 8.72 -4.41 12.13
C THR A 25 7.72 -5.50 11.72
N PRO A 26 7.00 -6.14 12.67
CA PRO A 26 6.01 -7.15 12.35
C PRO A 26 5.04 -6.56 11.32
N ARG A 27 4.93 -7.17 10.12
CA ARG A 27 3.90 -6.80 9.16
C ARG A 27 2.56 -6.97 9.86
N ASP A 28 1.85 -5.87 10.07
CA ASP A 28 0.47 -5.90 10.55
C ASP A 28 -0.39 -6.62 9.50
N THR A 29 -0.52 -7.95 9.66
CA THR A 29 -1.31 -8.81 8.77
C THR A 29 -2.81 -8.53 8.90
N SER A 30 -3.22 -7.70 9.88
CA SER A 30 -4.59 -7.26 10.07
C SER A 30 -4.96 -6.07 9.18
N ALA A 31 -3.99 -5.37 8.58
CA ALA A 31 -4.24 -4.22 7.72
C ALA A 31 -4.83 -4.65 6.37
N LEU A 32 -5.90 -3.97 5.94
CA LEU A 32 -6.46 -4.17 4.61
C LEU A 32 -5.47 -3.68 3.56
N GLN A 33 -5.05 -4.59 2.67
CA GLN A 33 -4.07 -4.30 1.62
C GLN A 33 -4.36 -5.11 0.35
N PHE A 34 -3.94 -4.58 -0.79
CA PHE A 34 -3.99 -5.26 -2.07
C PHE A 34 -2.70 -5.02 -2.84
N ARG A 35 -2.03 -6.10 -3.32
CA ARG A 35 -0.74 -6.00 -4.06
C ARG A 35 0.35 -5.23 -3.31
N GLY A 36 0.31 -5.21 -1.98
CA GLY A 36 1.22 -4.43 -1.15
C GLY A 36 0.78 -2.98 -0.89
N PHE A 37 -0.19 -2.47 -1.64
CA PHE A 37 -0.79 -1.16 -1.37
C PHE A 37 -1.66 -1.22 -0.11
N ARG A 38 -1.55 -0.20 0.73
CA ARG A 38 -2.25 -0.07 2.01
C ARG A 38 -2.64 1.40 2.21
N ALA A 39 -3.93 1.67 2.44
CA ALA A 39 -4.36 3.02 2.83
C ALA A 39 -3.76 3.40 4.19
N GLY A 40 -3.48 4.67 4.41
CA GLY A 40 -2.72 5.18 5.54
C GLY A 40 -1.19 5.07 5.38
N ALA A 41 -0.69 4.41 4.31
CA ALA A 41 0.74 4.41 4.01
C ALA A 41 1.22 5.79 3.56
N ARG A 42 2.50 6.09 3.80
CA ARG A 42 3.10 7.34 3.33
C ARG A 42 3.37 7.30 1.82
N LEU A 43 3.35 8.47 1.17
CA LEU A 43 3.60 8.58 -0.27
C LEU A 43 4.98 8.05 -0.68
N ASP A 44 6.02 8.24 0.14
CA ASP A 44 7.36 7.72 -0.11
C ASP A 44 7.40 6.18 -0.07
N GLU A 45 6.66 5.54 0.88
CA GLU A 45 6.50 4.08 0.92
C GLU A 45 5.79 3.55 -0.32
N LEU A 46 4.74 4.26 -0.78
CA LEU A 46 3.97 3.89 -1.97
C LEU A 46 4.80 4.04 -3.25
N ASP A 47 5.59 5.12 -3.39
CA ASP A 47 6.49 5.30 -4.54
C ASP A 47 7.59 4.24 -4.55
N ALA A 48 8.17 3.90 -3.40
CA ALA A 48 9.12 2.79 -3.28
C ALA A 48 8.50 1.44 -3.65
N LEU A 49 7.24 1.19 -3.26
CA LEU A 49 6.50 -0.01 -3.68
C LEU A 49 6.30 -0.05 -5.19
N MET A 50 5.84 1.06 -5.79
CA MET A 50 5.61 1.16 -7.22
C MET A 50 6.90 0.95 -8.02
N ARG A 51 8.02 1.54 -7.60
CA ARG A 51 9.33 1.32 -8.25
C ARG A 51 9.74 -0.15 -8.27
N ARG A 52 9.50 -0.89 -7.17
CA ARG A 52 9.74 -2.35 -7.13
C ARG A 52 8.85 -3.14 -8.11
N GLN A 53 7.71 -2.57 -8.51
CA GLN A 53 6.76 -3.16 -9.48
C GLN A 53 6.90 -2.56 -10.88
N GLY A 54 8.02 -1.88 -11.17
CA GLY A 54 8.32 -1.29 -12.48
C GLY A 54 7.58 0.02 -12.79
N GLY A 55 6.88 0.62 -11.79
CA GLY A 55 6.13 1.86 -11.94
C GLY A 55 6.76 3.06 -11.24
N ARG A 56 6.08 4.20 -11.33
CA ARG A 56 6.40 5.44 -10.59
C ARG A 56 5.13 6.16 -10.22
N LEU A 57 5.16 6.86 -9.09
CA LEU A 57 4.10 7.74 -8.64
C LEU A 57 4.44 9.18 -9.03
N ARG A 58 3.52 9.85 -9.73
CA ARG A 58 3.60 11.28 -10.06
C ARG A 58 2.52 11.99 -9.28
N CYS A 59 2.90 12.99 -8.49
CA CYS A 59 2.01 13.68 -7.57
C CYS A 59 1.95 15.17 -7.89
N ASP A 60 0.73 15.70 -7.88
CA ASP A 60 0.43 17.12 -7.97
C ASP A 60 -0.34 17.53 -6.70
N ARG A 61 -0.19 18.78 -6.27
CA ARG A 61 -1.04 19.35 -5.22
C ARG A 61 -2.43 19.64 -5.77
N ALA A 62 -3.46 19.28 -5.00
CA ALA A 62 -4.83 19.58 -5.40
C ALA A 62 -5.05 21.10 -5.43
N LYS A 63 -5.68 21.60 -6.51
CA LYS A 63 -5.90 23.04 -6.70
C LYS A 63 -6.74 23.68 -5.59
N ARG A 64 -7.64 22.92 -4.98
CA ARG A 64 -8.59 23.43 -3.96
C ARG A 64 -8.08 23.30 -2.53
N ASP A 65 -7.09 22.42 -2.30
CA ASP A 65 -6.54 22.17 -0.96
C ASP A 65 -5.07 21.76 -1.08
N PRO A 66 -4.11 22.64 -0.72
CA PRO A 66 -2.69 22.38 -0.84
C PRO A 66 -2.18 21.28 0.11
N LYS A 67 -2.96 20.89 1.13
CA LYS A 67 -2.66 19.75 2.01
C LYS A 67 -2.95 18.41 1.32
N VAL A 68 -3.74 18.42 0.23
CA VAL A 68 -4.08 17.25 -0.55
C VAL A 68 -3.13 17.09 -1.72
N SER A 69 -2.54 15.90 -1.86
CA SER A 69 -1.77 15.48 -3.02
C SER A 69 -2.56 14.43 -3.81
N GLU A 70 -2.69 14.65 -5.11
CA GLU A 70 -3.25 13.68 -6.04
C GLU A 70 -2.12 13.05 -6.85
N CYS A 71 -1.96 11.75 -6.71
CA CYS A 71 -0.87 11.02 -7.34
C CYS A 71 -1.42 9.97 -8.32
N ARG A 72 -0.72 9.79 -9.43
CA ARG A 72 -1.08 8.83 -10.48
C ARG A 72 0.14 8.06 -10.93
N GLY A 73 -0.09 6.82 -11.33
CA GLY A 73 0.93 5.96 -11.91
C GLY A 73 0.34 4.66 -12.44
N SER A 74 1.21 3.74 -12.82
CA SER A 74 0.81 2.40 -13.22
C SER A 74 1.86 1.40 -12.79
N VAL A 75 1.43 0.17 -12.55
CA VAL A 75 2.29 -0.99 -12.29
C VAL A 75 1.89 -2.12 -13.22
N SER A 76 2.79 -3.07 -13.45
CA SER A 76 2.51 -4.24 -14.29
C SER A 76 2.15 -5.44 -13.41
N ASP A 77 1.11 -6.16 -13.81
CA ASP A 77 0.70 -7.42 -13.20
C ASP A 77 0.71 -8.53 -14.24
N SER A 78 1.22 -9.70 -13.90
CA SER A 78 1.36 -10.81 -14.85
C SER A 78 0.02 -11.38 -15.34
N ALA A 79 -1.04 -11.27 -14.54
CA ALA A 79 -2.37 -11.80 -14.87
C ALA A 79 -3.33 -10.73 -15.40
N ALA A 80 -3.20 -9.48 -14.92
CA ALA A 80 -4.09 -8.37 -15.26
C ALA A 80 -3.48 -7.36 -16.23
N GLY A 81 -2.19 -7.51 -16.59
CA GLY A 81 -1.51 -6.52 -17.41
C GLY A 81 -1.25 -5.20 -16.67
N PRO A 82 -1.37 -4.05 -17.33
CA PRO A 82 -1.16 -2.76 -16.69
C PRO A 82 -2.31 -2.41 -15.72
N ILE A 83 -1.94 -2.05 -14.49
CA ILE A 83 -2.86 -1.58 -13.45
C ILE A 83 -2.60 -0.09 -13.25
N ALA A 84 -3.59 0.74 -13.51
CA ALA A 84 -3.55 2.15 -13.16
C ALA A 84 -3.69 2.32 -11.64
N VAL A 85 -2.87 3.21 -11.07
CA VAL A 85 -2.87 3.53 -9.64
C VAL A 85 -3.18 5.01 -9.48
N TRP A 86 -4.15 5.31 -8.65
CA TRP A 86 -4.49 6.66 -8.21
C TRP A 86 -4.46 6.72 -6.69
N VAL A 87 -3.86 7.80 -6.15
CA VAL A 87 -3.74 8.02 -4.72
C VAL A 87 -4.17 9.45 -4.40
N SER A 88 -5.06 9.59 -3.42
CA SER A 88 -5.33 10.86 -2.76
C SER A 88 -4.74 10.80 -1.35
N ALA A 89 -3.81 11.71 -1.05
CA ALA A 89 -3.08 11.75 0.21
C ALA A 89 -3.25 13.12 0.89
N MET A 90 -3.39 13.11 2.21
CA MET A 90 -3.45 14.26 3.10
C MET A 90 -2.19 14.25 3.96
N ASP A 91 -1.45 15.36 3.96
CA ASP A 91 -0.17 15.48 4.71
C ASP A 91 0.77 14.26 4.47
N SER A 92 0.87 13.84 3.20
CA SER A 92 1.65 12.67 2.75
C SER A 92 1.15 11.29 3.20
N ALA A 93 0.02 11.18 3.91
CA ALA A 93 -0.63 9.92 4.23
C ALA A 93 -1.76 9.62 3.24
N ALA A 94 -1.75 8.42 2.64
CA ALA A 94 -2.76 8.04 1.64
C ALA A 94 -4.12 7.77 2.30
N GLY A 95 -5.07 8.68 2.12
CA GLY A 95 -6.46 8.50 2.54
C GLY A 95 -7.22 7.54 1.63
N VAL A 96 -6.98 7.64 0.32
CA VAL A 96 -7.61 6.78 -0.69
C VAL A 96 -6.55 6.30 -1.68
N ILE A 97 -6.58 5.01 -1.99
CA ILE A 97 -5.80 4.41 -3.09
C ILE A 97 -6.76 3.62 -3.96
N THR A 98 -6.76 3.87 -5.27
CA THR A 98 -7.54 3.11 -6.24
C THR A 98 -6.61 2.46 -7.26
N LEU A 99 -6.74 1.16 -7.42
CA LEU A 99 -6.08 0.38 -8.47
C LEU A 99 -7.14 -0.07 -9.46
N SER A 100 -6.95 0.17 -10.76
CA SER A 100 -7.93 -0.21 -11.78
C SER A 100 -7.25 -0.82 -13.01
N ALA A 101 -7.91 -1.81 -13.60
CA ALA A 101 -7.45 -2.48 -14.80
C ALA A 101 -8.64 -2.98 -15.63
N ALA A 102 -8.44 -3.04 -16.95
CA ALA A 102 -9.25 -3.89 -17.82
C ALA A 102 -8.73 -5.32 -17.71
N VAL A 103 -9.58 -6.27 -17.38
CA VAL A 103 -9.17 -7.66 -17.12
C VAL A 103 -10.16 -8.65 -17.73
N ASP A 104 -9.73 -9.89 -17.84
CA ASP A 104 -10.67 -10.99 -18.13
C ASP A 104 -11.35 -11.53 -16.86
N SER A 105 -12.32 -12.42 -17.02
CA SER A 105 -13.03 -13.03 -15.91
C SER A 105 -12.16 -13.93 -15.04
N SER A 106 -11.06 -14.48 -15.59
CA SER A 106 -10.10 -15.32 -14.87
C SER A 106 -9.29 -14.47 -13.86
N ALA A 107 -8.78 -13.32 -14.30
CA ALA A 107 -8.05 -12.38 -13.45
C ALA A 107 -8.95 -11.81 -12.34
N LEU A 108 -10.20 -11.40 -12.67
CA LEU A 108 -11.19 -11.01 -11.65
C LEU A 108 -11.43 -12.13 -10.65
N GLY A 109 -11.62 -13.37 -11.13
CA GLY A 109 -11.77 -14.56 -10.28
C GLY A 109 -10.56 -14.77 -9.36
N GLY A 110 -9.36 -14.56 -9.87
CA GLY A 110 -8.10 -14.59 -9.10
C GLY A 110 -8.08 -13.54 -7.99
N TRP A 111 -8.31 -12.27 -8.31
CA TRP A 111 -8.34 -11.18 -7.33
C TRP A 111 -9.38 -11.41 -6.23
N ARG A 112 -10.58 -11.85 -6.62
CA ARG A 112 -11.65 -12.18 -5.68
C ARG A 112 -11.23 -13.30 -4.74
N ARG A 113 -10.73 -14.43 -5.24
CA ARG A 113 -10.27 -15.56 -4.39
C ARG A 113 -9.16 -15.15 -3.43
N ASP A 114 -8.21 -14.32 -3.86
CA ASP A 114 -7.11 -13.85 -3.01
C ASP A 114 -7.60 -12.97 -1.86
N LEU A 115 -8.54 -12.07 -2.13
CA LEU A 115 -9.14 -11.21 -1.12
C LEU A 115 -10.04 -12.00 -0.17
N GLU A 116 -10.89 -12.90 -0.67
CA GLU A 116 -11.76 -13.77 0.15
C GLU A 116 -10.95 -14.71 1.06
N ARG A 117 -9.84 -15.26 0.57
CA ARG A 117 -8.92 -16.10 1.36
C ARG A 117 -8.26 -15.32 2.49
N ARG A 118 -7.87 -14.05 2.24
CA ARG A 118 -7.17 -13.21 3.20
C ARG A 118 -8.10 -12.55 4.21
N TYR A 119 -9.29 -12.12 3.79
CA TYR A 119 -10.18 -11.29 4.60
C TYR A 119 -11.52 -11.94 4.94
N GLY A 120 -11.77 -13.14 4.43
CA GLY A 120 -13.03 -13.86 4.58
C GLY A 120 -14.02 -13.56 3.46
N ARG A 121 -15.00 -14.45 3.28
CA ARG A 121 -16.06 -14.27 2.29
C ARG A 121 -17.05 -13.21 2.73
N VAL A 122 -17.49 -12.37 1.79
CA VAL A 122 -18.56 -11.38 1.96
C VAL A 122 -19.56 -11.50 0.82
N ALA A 123 -20.78 -11.05 1.05
CA ALA A 123 -21.82 -11.09 0.04
C ALA A 123 -21.52 -10.08 -1.10
N VAL A 124 -21.75 -10.48 -2.34
CA VAL A 124 -21.73 -9.58 -3.48
C VAL A 124 -22.91 -8.62 -3.38
N LYS A 125 -22.63 -7.32 -3.41
CA LYS A 125 -23.63 -6.27 -3.54
C LYS A 125 -23.68 -5.79 -4.99
N LYS A 126 -24.88 -5.51 -5.50
CA LYS A 126 -25.08 -4.93 -6.83
C LYS A 126 -25.66 -3.53 -6.67
N GLN A 127 -25.13 -2.57 -7.44
CA GLN A 127 -25.63 -1.21 -7.50
C GLN A 127 -25.57 -0.73 -8.95
N GLY A 128 -26.73 -0.59 -9.57
CA GLY A 128 -26.80 -0.39 -11.03
C GLY A 128 -26.13 -1.53 -11.80
N GLY A 129 -25.31 -1.19 -12.79
CA GLY A 129 -24.52 -2.15 -13.58
C GLY A 129 -23.21 -2.62 -12.91
N GLN A 130 -22.97 -2.24 -11.65
CA GLN A 130 -21.76 -2.54 -10.94
C GLN A 130 -21.98 -3.59 -9.85
N SER A 131 -21.05 -4.52 -9.71
CA SER A 131 -20.97 -5.46 -8.60
C SER A 131 -19.83 -5.12 -7.68
N MET A 132 -19.96 -5.42 -6.38
CA MET A 132 -18.91 -5.12 -5.41
C MET A 132 -18.82 -6.13 -4.27
N LEU A 133 -17.62 -6.29 -3.74
CA LEU A 133 -17.30 -6.91 -2.45
C LEU A 133 -16.62 -5.85 -1.57
N GLN A 134 -16.94 -5.86 -0.27
CA GLN A 134 -16.40 -4.85 0.64
C GLN A 134 -16.02 -5.48 1.98
N TRP A 135 -14.83 -5.17 2.45
CA TRP A 135 -14.32 -5.49 3.78
C TRP A 135 -14.04 -4.21 4.55
N VAL A 136 -14.45 -4.16 5.80
CA VAL A 136 -14.22 -3.02 6.71
C VAL A 136 -13.59 -3.56 7.98
N ARG A 137 -12.46 -2.95 8.39
CA ARG A 137 -11.73 -3.31 9.62
C ARG A 137 -11.07 -2.06 10.22
N ARG A 138 -11.32 -1.80 11.49
CA ARG A 138 -10.65 -0.75 12.26
C ARG A 138 -10.59 0.61 11.52
N GLY A 139 -11.73 1.13 11.07
CA GLY A 139 -11.81 2.40 10.36
C GLY A 139 -11.24 2.41 8.94
N ARG A 140 -10.81 1.25 8.41
CA ARG A 140 -10.32 1.09 7.04
C ARG A 140 -11.26 0.25 6.20
N MET A 141 -11.34 0.56 4.91
CA MET A 141 -12.15 -0.17 3.95
C MET A 141 -11.29 -0.64 2.76
N LEU A 142 -11.55 -1.88 2.32
CA LEU A 142 -11.13 -2.40 1.02
C LEU A 142 -12.40 -2.77 0.24
N ARG A 143 -12.52 -2.26 -0.98
CA ARG A 143 -13.63 -2.56 -1.87
C ARG A 143 -13.10 -3.04 -3.21
N LEU A 144 -13.55 -4.21 -3.65
CA LEU A 144 -13.37 -4.71 -5.01
C LEU A 144 -14.67 -4.44 -5.77
N THR A 145 -14.59 -3.71 -6.88
CA THR A 145 -15.72 -3.42 -7.75
C THR A 145 -15.42 -3.88 -9.16
N TRP A 146 -16.46 -4.31 -9.88
CA TRP A 146 -16.33 -4.67 -11.29
C TRP A 146 -17.60 -4.33 -12.05
N ARG A 147 -17.43 -3.98 -13.32
CA ARG A 147 -18.50 -3.71 -14.27
C ARG A 147 -18.08 -4.12 -15.67
N THR A 148 -19.04 -4.50 -16.48
CA THR A 148 -18.81 -4.73 -17.91
C THR A 148 -19.45 -3.59 -18.69
N GLU A 149 -18.65 -2.88 -19.47
CA GLU A 149 -19.11 -1.83 -20.38
C GLU A 149 -18.62 -2.14 -21.78
N ARG A 150 -19.53 -2.16 -22.75
CA ARG A 150 -19.21 -2.41 -24.17
C ARG A 150 -18.38 -3.68 -24.40
N GLY A 151 -18.59 -4.71 -23.60
CA GLY A 151 -17.87 -5.99 -23.68
C GLY A 151 -16.53 -6.01 -22.91
N GLU A 152 -16.07 -4.89 -22.36
CA GLU A 152 -14.84 -4.79 -21.57
C GLU A 152 -15.16 -4.90 -20.07
N LEU A 153 -14.47 -5.79 -19.38
CA LEU A 153 -14.58 -5.96 -17.93
C LEU A 153 -13.56 -5.08 -17.22
N THR A 154 -14.02 -4.01 -16.58
CA THR A 154 -13.21 -3.14 -15.75
C THR A 154 -13.34 -3.52 -14.29
N VAL A 155 -12.20 -3.69 -13.61
CA VAL A 155 -12.12 -4.01 -12.18
C VAL A 155 -11.35 -2.90 -11.47
N SER A 156 -11.82 -2.52 -10.27
CA SER A 156 -11.13 -1.57 -9.40
C SER A 156 -11.08 -2.08 -7.97
N VAL A 157 -9.94 -1.89 -7.32
CA VAL A 157 -9.76 -2.08 -5.88
C VAL A 157 -9.53 -0.73 -5.24
N SER A 158 -10.41 -0.33 -4.32
CA SER A 158 -10.25 0.89 -3.54
C SER A 158 -9.90 0.55 -2.10
N LEU A 159 -8.87 1.19 -1.59
CA LEU A 159 -8.42 1.14 -0.21
C LEU A 159 -8.65 2.53 0.40
N VAL A 160 -9.35 2.59 1.52
CA VAL A 160 -9.69 3.85 2.21
C VAL A 160 -9.25 3.75 3.66
N ASP A 161 -8.60 4.80 4.16
CA ASP A 161 -8.30 4.98 5.58
C ASP A 161 -9.19 6.10 6.14
N GLY A 162 -10.20 5.72 6.94
CA GLY A 162 -11.12 6.66 7.57
C GLY A 162 -10.40 7.62 8.51
N HIS A 163 -9.38 7.17 9.23
CA HIS A 163 -8.64 8.03 10.17
C HIS A 163 -7.92 9.18 9.48
N VAL A 164 -7.34 8.93 8.27
CA VAL A 164 -6.72 10.00 7.47
C VAL A 164 -7.77 10.99 6.98
N LEU A 165 -8.94 10.50 6.53
CA LEU A 165 -10.03 11.34 6.05
C LEU A 165 -10.67 12.14 7.17
N ASP A 166 -10.88 11.56 8.34
CA ASP A 166 -11.46 12.22 9.52
C ASP A 166 -10.53 13.32 10.03
N ALA A 167 -9.22 13.05 10.11
CA ALA A 167 -8.22 14.06 10.51
C ALA A 167 -8.19 15.25 9.53
N TRP A 168 -8.31 15.01 8.22
CA TRP A 168 -8.42 16.07 7.22
C TRP A 168 -9.73 16.85 7.35
N GLY A 169 -10.87 16.16 7.59
CA GLY A 169 -12.17 16.81 7.81
C GLY A 169 -12.18 17.72 9.03
N ALA A 170 -11.61 17.28 10.16
CA ALA A 170 -11.52 18.05 11.39
C ALA A 170 -10.70 19.35 11.22
N GLY A 171 -9.56 19.30 10.51
CA GLY A 171 -8.74 20.50 10.26
C GLY A 171 -9.39 21.56 9.38
N ARG A 172 -10.47 21.25 8.66
CA ARG A 172 -11.22 22.22 7.82
C ARG A 172 -12.27 23.00 8.58
N THR A 173 -12.77 22.47 9.69
CA THR A 173 -13.76 23.18 10.54
C THR A 173 -13.12 24.31 11.35
N ASP A 174 -11.83 24.19 11.68
CA ASP A 174 -11.10 25.21 12.45
C ASP A 174 -10.67 26.43 11.60
N GLU A 175 -10.56 26.29 10.26
CA GLU A 175 -10.18 27.40 9.35
C GLU A 175 -11.40 28.27 8.93
N SER A 176 -12.63 27.89 9.28
CA SER A 176 -13.87 28.61 8.88
C SER A 176 -14.56 29.35 10.03
N SER A 177 -13.87 29.58 11.16
CA SER A 177 -14.40 30.31 12.34
C SER A 177 -13.77 31.68 12.53
#